data_01f265398ee08b0c5498338ab916ef49
#
_entry.id   01f265398ee08b0c5498338ab916ef49
#
_cell.length_a   1.000
_cell.length_b   1.000
_cell.length_c   1.000
_cell.angle_alpha   90.00
_cell.angle_beta   90.00
_cell.angle_gamma   90.00
#
_symmetry.space_group_name_H-M   'P 1'
#
loop_
_entity.id
_entity.type
_entity.pdbx_description
1 polymer ?
#
loop_
_entity_poly.entity_id
_entity_poly.type
_entity_poly.pdbx_seq_one_letter_code
_entity_poly.pdbx_strand_id
1 'polypeptide(L)'
;MNFIDDALKNKDSGEGFVQAMADIYEHSDIRDELVNYPKWIRNIITIIDYDTDLQMEGLDFKSYDNEITALKDVGLMEEAEALLLLNSDSTDVDIGSVYSKLAINNNYDAFWERLFYYADCYL
;
A
#
# COMPACT_ATOMS: atom_id res chain seq x y z
N MET A 1 9.01 21.51 -8.27
CA MET A 1 9.18 20.05 -8.17
C MET A 1 9.04 19.60 -6.73
N ASN A 2 8.44 18.46 -6.51
CA ASN A 2 8.26 17.90 -5.18
C ASN A 2 9.07 16.62 -5.05
N PHE A 3 8.98 15.96 -3.89
CA PHE A 3 9.77 14.75 -3.63
C PHE A 3 9.45 13.59 -4.60
N ILE A 4 8.22 13.53 -5.14
CA ILE A 4 7.85 12.50 -6.12
C ILE A 4 8.60 12.74 -7.44
N ASP A 5 8.62 13.97 -7.91
CA ASP A 5 9.35 14.33 -9.13
C ASP A 5 10.84 14.06 -8.98
N ASP A 6 11.40 14.39 -7.81
CA ASP A 6 12.80 14.13 -7.50
C ASP A 6 13.10 12.62 -7.49
N ALA A 7 12.19 11.83 -6.92
CA ALA A 7 12.36 10.38 -6.90
C ALA A 7 12.30 9.78 -8.30
N LEU A 8 11.37 10.24 -9.14
CA LEU A 8 11.27 9.78 -10.53
C LEU A 8 12.55 10.08 -11.32
N LYS A 9 13.20 11.18 -11.00
CA LYS A 9 14.42 11.61 -11.70
C LYS A 9 15.67 10.88 -11.19
N ASN A 10 15.74 10.60 -9.88
CA ASN A 10 16.99 10.19 -9.24
C ASN A 10 17.03 8.73 -8.79
N LYS A 11 15.87 8.06 -8.66
CA LYS A 11 15.83 6.65 -8.24
C LYS A 11 15.85 5.74 -9.45
N ASP A 12 16.72 4.74 -9.42
CA ASP A 12 16.91 3.78 -10.49
C ASP A 12 16.42 2.37 -10.12
N SER A 13 15.86 2.21 -8.93
CA SER A 13 15.33 0.93 -8.47
C SER A 13 13.95 1.11 -7.84
N GLY A 14 13.10 0.07 -7.97
CA GLY A 14 11.78 0.07 -7.36
C GLY A 14 11.85 0.19 -5.85
N GLU A 15 12.81 -0.49 -5.21
CA GLU A 15 13.00 -0.39 -3.77
C GLU A 15 13.28 1.05 -3.35
N GLY A 16 14.23 1.70 -4.00
CA GLY A 16 14.57 3.10 -3.70
C GLY A 16 13.41 4.04 -3.91
N PHE A 17 12.63 3.83 -4.99
CA PHE A 17 11.47 4.64 -5.28
C PHE A 17 10.39 4.48 -4.21
N VAL A 18 10.06 3.23 -3.84
CA VAL A 18 9.04 2.97 -2.81
C VAL A 18 9.45 3.57 -1.47
N GLN A 19 10.71 3.45 -1.09
CA GLN A 19 11.21 4.06 0.13
C GLN A 19 11.08 5.58 0.11
N ALA A 20 11.32 6.21 -1.05
CA ALA A 20 11.14 7.65 -1.22
C ALA A 20 9.67 8.05 -1.07
N MET A 21 8.73 7.22 -1.55
CA MET A 21 7.30 7.53 -1.43
C MET A 21 6.82 7.58 0.02
N ALA A 22 7.50 6.90 0.94
CA ALA A 22 7.18 6.97 2.36
C ALA A 22 7.34 8.38 2.94
N ASP A 23 8.08 9.26 2.27
CA ASP A 23 8.25 10.65 2.69
C ASP A 23 6.96 11.46 2.57
N ILE A 24 5.89 10.87 2.01
CA ILE A 24 4.57 11.54 1.92
C ILE A 24 4.08 12.02 3.29
N TYR A 25 4.51 11.37 4.37
CA TYR A 25 4.11 11.77 5.72
C TYR A 25 4.78 13.08 6.16
N GLU A 26 5.87 13.47 5.52
CA GLU A 26 6.55 14.75 5.75
C GLU A 26 6.09 15.83 4.76
N HIS A 27 5.32 15.43 3.75
CA HIS A 27 4.86 16.31 2.67
C HIS A 27 3.35 16.14 2.45
N SER A 28 2.57 16.30 3.51
CA SER A 28 1.12 16.07 3.46
C SER A 28 0.40 16.95 2.45
N ASP A 29 0.94 18.11 2.13
CA ASP A 29 0.39 19.03 1.12
C ASP A 29 0.43 18.41 -0.30
N ILE A 30 1.35 17.50 -0.54
CA ILE A 30 1.49 16.83 -1.84
C ILE A 30 0.36 15.83 -2.08
N ARG A 31 -0.33 15.37 -1.03
CA ARG A 31 -1.46 14.45 -1.18
C ARG A 31 -2.54 14.99 -2.13
N ASP A 32 -2.78 16.28 -2.10
CA ASP A 32 -3.75 16.91 -2.99
C ASP A 32 -3.31 16.91 -4.45
N GLU A 33 -2.02 16.75 -4.70
CA GLU A 33 -1.45 16.70 -6.03
C GLU A 33 -1.36 15.29 -6.60
N LEU A 34 -1.66 14.25 -5.81
CA LEU A 34 -1.55 12.84 -6.26
C LEU A 34 -2.44 12.54 -7.45
N VAL A 35 -3.56 13.24 -7.59
CA VAL A 35 -4.46 13.11 -8.73
C VAL A 35 -3.75 13.40 -10.06
N ASN A 36 -2.66 14.18 -10.03
CA ASN A 36 -1.89 14.54 -11.22
C ASN A 36 -0.82 13.51 -11.58
N TYR A 37 -0.66 12.46 -10.77
CA TYR A 37 0.34 11.42 -10.99
C TYR A 37 -0.30 10.14 -11.52
N PRO A 38 0.49 9.29 -12.21
CA PRO A 38 -0.02 8.02 -12.71
C PRO A 38 -0.56 7.12 -11.59
N LYS A 39 -1.50 6.25 -11.96
CA LYS A 39 -2.13 5.34 -11.01
C LYS A 39 -1.11 4.46 -10.28
N TRP A 40 -0.03 4.05 -10.95
CA TRP A 40 0.98 3.18 -10.32
C TRP A 40 1.66 3.85 -9.12
N ILE A 41 1.89 5.17 -9.19
CA ILE A 41 2.44 5.93 -8.06
C ILE A 41 1.41 6.03 -6.94
N ARG A 42 0.16 6.33 -7.30
CA ARG A 42 -0.93 6.41 -6.31
C ARG A 42 -1.16 5.08 -5.61
N ASN A 43 -1.04 3.96 -6.33
CA ASN A 43 -1.16 2.63 -5.75
C ASN A 43 -0.07 2.37 -4.71
N ILE A 44 1.17 2.78 -5.01
CA ILE A 44 2.28 2.62 -4.07
C ILE A 44 1.99 3.39 -2.77
N ILE A 45 1.53 4.63 -2.88
CA ILE A 45 1.22 5.45 -1.70
C ILE A 45 0.03 4.87 -0.93
N THR A 46 -0.99 4.38 -1.63
CA THR A 46 -2.13 3.72 -0.99
C THR A 46 -1.68 2.51 -0.17
N ILE A 47 -0.76 1.72 -0.70
CA ILE A 47 -0.25 0.52 -0.01
C ILE A 47 0.62 0.92 1.19
N ILE A 48 1.42 1.97 1.06
CA ILE A 48 2.21 2.50 2.19
C ILE A 48 1.27 2.96 3.31
N ASP A 49 0.22 3.70 2.98
CA ASP A 49 -0.78 4.13 3.94
C ASP A 49 -1.48 2.94 4.61
N TYR A 50 -1.85 1.95 3.83
CA TYR A 50 -2.46 0.72 4.33
C TYR A 50 -1.57 0.04 5.38
N ASP A 51 -0.30 -0.16 5.04
CA ASP A 51 0.65 -0.81 5.94
C ASP A 51 0.86 0.00 7.21
N THR A 52 0.98 1.31 7.09
CA THR A 52 1.17 2.21 8.24
C THR A 52 -0.02 2.15 9.17
N ASP A 53 -1.24 2.24 8.64
CA ASP A 53 -2.46 2.15 9.44
C ASP A 53 -2.57 0.79 10.12
N LEU A 54 -2.20 -0.28 9.40
CA LEU A 54 -2.25 -1.63 9.94
C LEU A 54 -1.32 -1.79 11.13
N GLN A 55 -0.13 -1.20 11.07
CA GLN A 55 0.84 -1.26 12.17
C GLN A 55 0.42 -0.42 13.36
N MET A 56 -0.22 0.72 13.12
CA MET A 56 -0.59 1.66 14.17
C MET A 56 -1.93 1.33 14.83
N GLU A 57 -2.91 0.89 14.04
CA GLU A 57 -4.28 0.72 14.52
C GLU A 57 -4.86 -0.68 14.29
N GLY A 58 -4.18 -1.51 13.49
CA GLY A 58 -4.69 -2.82 13.10
C GLY A 58 -5.82 -2.69 12.07
N LEU A 59 -6.61 -3.76 11.95
CA LEU A 59 -7.76 -3.76 11.05
C LEU A 59 -8.96 -3.10 11.70
N ASP A 60 -9.81 -2.50 10.88
CA ASP A 60 -10.99 -1.77 11.32
C ASP A 60 -12.26 -2.37 10.70
N PHE A 61 -13.42 -2.01 11.26
CA PHE A 61 -14.74 -2.42 10.75
C PHE A 61 -15.17 -1.53 9.59
N LYS A 62 -14.46 -1.63 8.47
CA LYS A 62 -14.73 -0.81 7.29
C LYS A 62 -14.47 -1.59 6.02
N SER A 63 -14.91 -1.03 4.90
CA SER A 63 -14.55 -1.52 3.58
C SER A 63 -13.15 -1.03 3.21
N TYR A 64 -12.37 -1.91 2.58
CA TYR A 64 -11.01 -1.59 2.13
C TYR A 64 -10.93 -1.54 0.60
N ASP A 65 -11.96 -0.98 -0.05
CA ASP A 65 -12.10 -1.01 -1.51
C ASP A 65 -10.91 -0.40 -2.25
N ASN A 66 -10.42 0.76 -1.80
CA ASN A 66 -9.27 1.41 -2.44
C ASN A 66 -7.99 0.60 -2.27
N GLU A 67 -7.78 0.08 -1.06
CA GLU A 67 -6.62 -0.74 -0.73
C GLU A 67 -6.64 -2.05 -1.53
N ILE A 68 -7.81 -2.69 -1.61
CA ILE A 68 -7.98 -3.92 -2.38
C ILE A 68 -7.65 -3.68 -3.86
N THR A 69 -8.12 -2.58 -4.43
CA THR A 69 -7.85 -2.23 -5.83
C THR A 69 -6.35 -2.06 -6.05
N ALA A 70 -5.67 -1.32 -5.18
CA ALA A 70 -4.23 -1.10 -5.29
C ALA A 70 -3.46 -2.42 -5.14
N LEU A 71 -3.85 -3.26 -4.17
CA LEU A 71 -3.20 -4.56 -3.96
C LEU A 71 -3.34 -5.47 -5.16
N LYS A 72 -4.52 -5.51 -5.78
CA LYS A 72 -4.74 -6.32 -7.00
C LYS A 72 -3.90 -5.81 -8.17
N ASP A 73 -3.82 -4.50 -8.35
CA ASP A 73 -3.03 -3.90 -9.42
C ASP A 73 -1.55 -4.24 -9.28
N VAL A 74 -1.06 -4.32 -8.05
CA VAL A 74 0.33 -4.68 -7.76
C VAL A 74 0.58 -6.19 -7.90
N GLY A 75 -0.46 -7.00 -7.79
CA GLY A 75 -0.35 -8.45 -7.83
C GLY A 75 -0.30 -9.11 -6.46
N LEU A 76 -0.65 -8.38 -5.41
CA LEU A 76 -0.74 -8.88 -4.04
C LEU A 76 -2.14 -9.46 -3.81
N MET A 77 -2.46 -10.53 -4.55
CA MET A 77 -3.82 -11.08 -4.62
C MET A 77 -4.26 -11.70 -3.30
N GLU A 78 -3.37 -12.39 -2.60
CA GLU A 78 -3.72 -13.03 -1.32
C GLU A 78 -4.12 -11.99 -0.27
N GLU A 79 -3.39 -10.88 -0.21
CA GLU A 79 -3.71 -9.80 0.69
C GLU A 79 -5.06 -9.18 0.36
N ALA A 80 -5.31 -8.92 -0.93
CA ALA A 80 -6.58 -8.36 -1.40
C ALA A 80 -7.74 -9.29 -1.08
N GLU A 81 -7.58 -10.59 -1.30
CA GLU A 81 -8.63 -11.58 -1.03
C GLU A 81 -8.95 -11.67 0.46
N ALA A 82 -7.92 -11.57 1.32
CA ALA A 82 -8.14 -11.57 2.77
C ALA A 82 -8.98 -10.36 3.19
N LEU A 83 -8.67 -9.17 2.66
CA LEU A 83 -9.42 -7.96 2.98
C LEU A 83 -10.87 -8.00 2.47
N LEU A 84 -11.13 -8.73 1.38
CA LEU A 84 -12.49 -8.88 0.85
C LEU A 84 -13.43 -9.59 1.82
N LEU A 85 -12.89 -10.32 2.79
CA LEU A 85 -13.71 -11.00 3.81
C LEU A 85 -14.26 -10.03 4.86
N LEU A 86 -13.74 -8.80 4.91
CA LEU A 86 -14.19 -7.80 5.89
C LEU A 86 -15.30 -6.93 5.33
N ASN A 87 -16.25 -6.59 6.20
CA ASN A 87 -17.32 -5.65 5.90
C ASN A 87 -17.84 -5.05 7.22
N SER A 88 -18.85 -4.18 7.13
CA SER A 88 -19.39 -3.50 8.31
C SER A 88 -20.06 -4.45 9.31
N ASP A 89 -20.38 -5.67 8.90
CA ASP A 89 -21.01 -6.69 9.75
C ASP A 89 -19.99 -7.65 10.37
N SER A 90 -18.69 -7.45 10.12
CA SER A 90 -17.64 -8.31 10.67
C SER A 90 -17.56 -8.18 12.18
N THR A 91 -17.23 -9.29 12.84
CA THR A 91 -17.04 -9.34 14.30
C THR A 91 -15.55 -9.22 14.63
N ASP A 92 -15.23 -9.07 15.94
CA ASP A 92 -13.84 -9.07 16.40
C ASP A 92 -13.12 -10.38 16.03
N VAL A 93 -13.85 -11.51 16.06
CA VAL A 93 -13.29 -12.81 15.67
C VAL A 93 -12.94 -12.82 14.17
N ASP A 94 -13.82 -12.26 13.34
CA ASP A 94 -13.58 -12.17 11.90
C ASP A 94 -12.35 -11.30 11.60
N ILE A 95 -12.24 -10.16 12.27
CA ILE A 95 -11.09 -9.26 12.11
C ILE A 95 -9.80 -9.96 12.51
N GLY A 96 -9.79 -10.65 13.65
CA GLY A 96 -8.62 -11.39 14.11
C GLY A 96 -8.22 -12.50 13.15
N SER A 97 -9.20 -13.22 12.59
CA SER A 97 -8.96 -14.27 11.61
C SER A 97 -8.34 -13.70 10.32
N VAL A 98 -8.88 -12.60 9.80
CA VAL A 98 -8.34 -11.94 8.61
C VAL A 98 -6.94 -11.39 8.89
N TYR A 99 -6.76 -10.70 10.01
CA TYR A 99 -5.47 -10.12 10.40
C TYR A 99 -4.37 -11.18 10.40
N SER A 100 -4.67 -12.37 10.92
CA SER A 100 -3.71 -13.46 11.00
C SER A 100 -3.25 -13.97 9.62
N LYS A 101 -4.04 -13.71 8.57
CA LYS A 101 -3.73 -14.13 7.20
C LYS A 101 -2.89 -13.10 6.44
N LEU A 102 -2.78 -11.88 6.97
CA LEU A 102 -2.09 -10.80 6.26
C LEU A 102 -0.57 -11.01 6.27
N ALA A 103 0.08 -10.41 5.27
CA ALA A 103 1.53 -10.55 5.07
C ALA A 103 2.33 -10.12 6.30
N ILE A 104 1.86 -9.11 7.04
CA ILE A 104 2.54 -8.62 8.24
C ILE A 104 2.74 -9.72 9.28
N ASN A 105 1.90 -10.75 9.29
CA ASN A 105 2.00 -11.89 10.18
C ASN A 105 2.55 -13.15 9.52
N ASN A 106 2.89 -13.09 8.24
CA ASN A 106 3.33 -14.25 7.47
C ASN A 106 4.59 -13.92 6.67
N ASN A 107 4.44 -13.54 5.41
CA ASN A 107 5.54 -13.32 4.49
C ASN A 107 5.71 -11.83 4.19
N TYR A 108 6.03 -11.06 5.22
CA TYR A 108 6.08 -9.61 5.16
C TYR A 108 7.13 -9.11 4.15
N ASP A 109 8.29 -9.73 4.12
CA ASP A 109 9.35 -9.34 3.17
C ASP A 109 8.91 -9.56 1.72
N ALA A 110 8.23 -10.66 1.44
CA ALA A 110 7.72 -10.94 0.09
C ALA A 110 6.68 -9.91 -0.37
N PHE A 111 5.88 -9.40 0.56
CA PHE A 111 4.92 -8.32 0.29
C PHE A 111 5.64 -7.08 -0.26
N TRP A 112 6.69 -6.63 0.42
CA TRP A 112 7.46 -5.46 0.00
C TRP A 112 8.26 -5.72 -1.27
N GLU A 113 8.83 -6.89 -1.42
CA GLU A 113 9.56 -7.27 -2.64
C GLU A 113 8.65 -7.20 -3.88
N ARG A 114 7.40 -7.61 -3.73
CA ARG A 114 6.42 -7.52 -4.81
C ARG A 114 6.13 -6.08 -5.18
N LEU A 115 6.00 -5.21 -4.18
CA LEU A 115 5.78 -3.78 -4.42
C LEU A 115 6.99 -3.14 -5.10
N PHE A 116 8.20 -3.50 -4.68
CA PHE A 116 9.42 -3.03 -5.32
C PHE A 116 9.50 -3.47 -6.79
N TYR A 117 9.16 -4.71 -7.07
CA TYR A 117 9.11 -5.23 -8.43
C TYR A 117 8.08 -4.46 -9.28
N TYR A 118 6.93 -4.20 -8.72
CA TYR A 118 5.88 -3.42 -9.38
C TYR A 118 6.42 -2.04 -9.79
N ALA A 119 7.10 -1.35 -8.88
CA ALA A 119 7.70 -0.05 -9.17
C ALA A 119 8.77 -0.16 -10.27
N ASP A 120 9.61 -1.20 -10.22
CA ASP A 120 10.64 -1.43 -11.24
C ASP A 120 10.04 -1.53 -12.64
N CYS A 121 8.84 -2.08 -12.77
CA CYS A 121 8.18 -2.23 -14.08
C CYS A 121 7.83 -0.88 -14.72
N TYR A 122 7.74 0.18 -13.93
CA TYR A 122 7.34 1.51 -14.40
C TYR A 122 8.49 2.53 -14.42
N LEU A 123 9.61 2.20 -13.83
CA LEU A 123 10.77 3.11 -13.79
C LEU A 123 11.65 3.06 -15.04
#